data_0ea18bb63f5ed1d070c0b8acdfb1b8e6
#
_entry.id   0ea18bb63f5ed1d070c0b8acdfb1b8e6
#
_cell.length_a   1.000
_cell.length_b   1.000
_cell.length_c   1.000
_cell.angle_alpha   90.00
_cell.angle_beta   90.00
_cell.angle_gamma   90.00
#
_symmetry.space_group_name_H-M   'P 1'
#
loop_
_entity.id
_entity.type
_entity.pdbx_description
1 polymer ?
#
loop_
_entity_poly.entity_id
_entity_poly.type
_entity_poly.pdbx_seq_one_letter_code
_entity_poly.pdbx_strand_id
1 'polypeptide(L)'
;MNAKHSRPEGANPVWFRHYRRLCFALLLGLMLAPLFAYHPVESAPFHELYSNRPPNNADRALSDHLTQKIGDLQMRFGVYPDTKVKIYIIYSESEYQKLSQGKARIVEFSDAFYSGSEKAIYTRSKDQVLEDYLKILVHEYIHWYIDELFIGAPLWFHEGMATYFSDQVGYEKYLIYLRESLINPNSDLFRLGHKYPEEQADWQRFYLSSAMAARYMQDRYPDAWQGFWERVALSYREGNRIRFSDAFINSYRITLWDFHARFGKHSKRQGYLYLVIAFNSLIFALLPFVMLIIARKRRQRLKNLPDLPLVEEPEFTPEIPETPDST
;
A
#
# COMPACT_ATOMS: atom_id res chain seq x y z
N MET A 1 72.91 -64.66 -28.48
CA MET A 1 72.50 -63.40 -29.13
C MET A 1 71.06 -63.15 -28.77
N ASN A 2 70.83 -62.31 -27.77
CA ASN A 2 69.52 -62.00 -27.23
C ASN A 2 69.11 -60.57 -27.66
N ALA A 3 68.14 -60.46 -28.51
CA ALA A 3 67.51 -59.19 -28.90
C ALA A 3 66.38 -58.86 -27.91
N LYS A 4 66.59 -57.87 -27.10
CA LYS A 4 65.51 -57.25 -26.22
C LYS A 4 64.64 -56.37 -27.09
N HIS A 5 63.37 -56.71 -27.21
CA HIS A 5 62.30 -55.80 -27.69
C HIS A 5 61.95 -54.83 -26.60
N SER A 6 62.24 -53.53 -26.75
CA SER A 6 61.72 -52.43 -25.97
C SER A 6 60.33 -52.02 -26.49
N ARG A 7 59.34 -52.11 -25.64
CA ARG A 7 57.98 -51.48 -25.86
C ARG A 7 58.06 -49.98 -25.74
N PRO A 8 57.43 -49.22 -26.62
CA PRO A 8 57.30 -47.75 -26.37
C PRO A 8 56.29 -47.46 -25.24
N GLU A 9 56.73 -46.73 -24.23
CA GLU A 9 55.89 -46.18 -23.20
C GLU A 9 54.87 -45.22 -23.83
N GLY A 10 53.55 -45.50 -23.58
CA GLY A 10 52.44 -44.64 -24.01
C GLY A 10 52.44 -43.39 -23.27
N ALA A 11 52.75 -42.25 -23.89
CA ALA A 11 52.55 -40.93 -23.40
C ALA A 11 51.06 -40.67 -23.20
N ASN A 12 50.64 -40.62 -21.95
CA ASN A 12 49.30 -40.13 -21.59
C ASN A 12 49.27 -38.60 -21.79
N PRO A 13 48.58 -38.08 -22.80
CA PRO A 13 48.65 -36.66 -23.06
C PRO A 13 47.84 -35.90 -21.98
N VAL A 14 48.55 -35.11 -21.18
CA VAL A 14 48.01 -34.24 -20.12
C VAL A 14 46.91 -33.31 -20.65
N TRP A 15 46.94 -32.97 -21.94
CA TRP A 15 45.93 -32.13 -22.58
C TRP A 15 44.56 -32.83 -22.73
N PHE A 16 44.47 -34.17 -22.77
CA PHE A 16 43.20 -34.91 -22.79
C PHE A 16 42.44 -34.81 -21.46
N ARG A 17 43.16 -34.64 -20.34
CA ARG A 17 42.54 -34.36 -19.02
C ARG A 17 42.00 -32.94 -18.91
N HIS A 18 42.67 -31.94 -19.51
CA HIS A 18 42.18 -30.58 -19.56
C HIS A 18 40.98 -30.42 -20.48
N TYR A 19 40.96 -31.10 -21.62
CA TYR A 19 39.81 -31.08 -22.54
C TYR A 19 38.55 -31.71 -21.93
N ARG A 20 38.67 -32.83 -21.22
CA ARG A 20 37.54 -33.40 -20.46
C ARG A 20 37.04 -32.52 -19.36
N ARG A 21 37.90 -31.81 -18.63
CA ARG A 21 37.51 -30.85 -17.60
C ARG A 21 36.85 -29.60 -18.18
N LEU A 22 37.33 -29.09 -19.32
CA LEU A 22 36.71 -27.97 -20.04
C LEU A 22 35.34 -28.36 -20.63
N CYS A 23 35.23 -29.54 -21.26
CA CYS A 23 33.94 -30.03 -21.76
C CYS A 23 32.94 -30.31 -20.64
N PHE A 24 33.40 -30.83 -19.49
CA PHE A 24 32.54 -31.05 -18.33
C PHE A 24 32.11 -29.70 -17.66
N ALA A 25 32.99 -28.72 -17.58
CA ALA A 25 32.67 -27.38 -17.11
C ALA A 25 31.74 -26.63 -18.08
N LEU A 26 31.92 -26.78 -19.39
CA LEU A 26 31.02 -26.24 -20.41
C LEU A 26 29.66 -26.95 -20.42
N LEU A 27 29.62 -28.29 -20.26
CA LEU A 27 28.36 -29.04 -20.11
C LEU A 27 27.67 -28.74 -18.80
N LEU A 28 28.41 -28.57 -17.70
CA LEU A 28 27.85 -28.12 -16.41
C LEU A 28 27.38 -26.68 -16.48
N GLY A 29 28.11 -25.80 -17.17
CA GLY A 29 27.68 -24.41 -17.45
C GLY A 29 26.47 -24.34 -18.37
N LEU A 30 26.34 -25.21 -19.35
CA LEU A 30 25.15 -25.34 -20.21
C LEU A 30 23.94 -25.99 -19.50
N MET A 31 24.19 -26.83 -18.49
CA MET A 31 23.12 -27.41 -17.65
C MET A 31 22.72 -26.52 -16.50
N LEU A 32 23.52 -25.49 -16.14
CA LEU A 32 23.23 -24.51 -15.08
C LEU A 32 22.64 -23.17 -15.59
N ALA A 33 22.55 -23.01 -16.90
CA ALA A 33 21.80 -21.94 -17.54
C ALA A 33 20.68 -22.57 -18.40
N PRO A 34 19.41 -22.35 -18.14
CA PRO A 34 18.74 -21.34 -17.37
C PRO A 34 17.69 -21.90 -16.42
N LEU A 35 17.90 -21.83 -15.15
CA LEU A 35 16.82 -22.12 -14.20
C LEU A 35 15.74 -21.04 -14.20
N PHE A 36 15.97 -19.86 -14.82
CA PHE A 36 15.01 -18.76 -14.86
C PHE A 36 15.07 -18.02 -16.19
N ALA A 37 14.44 -18.58 -17.22
CA ALA A 37 14.20 -17.83 -18.44
C ALA A 37 12.98 -16.91 -18.25
N TYR A 38 13.21 -15.60 -18.08
CA TYR A 38 12.13 -14.61 -18.08
C TYR A 38 11.77 -14.25 -19.52
N HIS A 39 10.48 -14.32 -19.81
CA HIS A 39 9.92 -13.92 -21.10
C HIS A 39 9.49 -12.44 -21.01
N PRO A 40 9.88 -11.58 -21.95
CA PRO A 40 9.37 -10.23 -22.03
C PRO A 40 7.86 -10.27 -22.32
N VAL A 41 7.08 -9.59 -21.50
CA VAL A 41 5.65 -9.41 -21.70
C VAL A 41 5.43 -8.18 -22.55
N GLU A 42 6.00 -7.05 -22.13
CA GLU A 42 5.84 -5.76 -22.77
C GLU A 42 6.93 -4.77 -22.32
N SER A 43 7.28 -3.82 -23.20
CA SER A 43 8.09 -2.66 -22.88
C SER A 43 7.22 -1.42 -23.00
N ALA A 44 6.63 -1.01 -21.88
CA ALA A 44 5.78 0.16 -21.75
C ALA A 44 6.63 1.45 -21.58
N PRO A 45 6.02 2.65 -21.59
CA PRO A 45 6.75 3.92 -21.41
C PRO A 45 7.55 3.99 -20.12
N PHE A 46 7.04 3.45 -19.00
CA PHE A 46 7.59 3.63 -17.66
C PHE A 46 8.20 2.37 -17.04
N HIS A 47 7.92 1.19 -17.62
CA HIS A 47 8.38 -0.08 -17.09
C HIS A 47 8.63 -1.10 -18.20
N GLU A 48 9.38 -2.14 -17.85
CA GLU A 48 9.58 -3.36 -18.64
C GLU A 48 9.01 -4.53 -17.83
N LEU A 49 8.00 -5.21 -18.36
CA LEU A 49 7.34 -6.31 -17.69
C LEU A 49 7.87 -7.64 -18.21
N TYR A 50 8.23 -8.53 -17.31
CA TYR A 50 8.75 -9.87 -17.55
C TYR A 50 7.93 -10.91 -16.78
N SER A 51 7.88 -12.14 -17.31
CA SER A 51 7.21 -13.27 -16.67
C SER A 51 8.09 -14.52 -16.73
N ASN A 52 8.07 -15.37 -15.70
CA ASN A 52 8.75 -16.65 -15.69
C ASN A 52 7.96 -17.78 -16.41
N ARG A 53 6.91 -17.42 -17.15
CA ARG A 53 6.16 -18.27 -18.08
C ARG A 53 5.83 -17.50 -19.37
N PRO A 54 5.41 -18.15 -20.43
CA PRO A 54 4.93 -17.48 -21.64
C PRO A 54 3.78 -16.48 -21.29
N PRO A 55 3.89 -15.22 -21.75
CA PRO A 55 2.90 -14.18 -21.42
C PRO A 55 1.51 -14.49 -21.98
N ASN A 56 0.50 -14.05 -21.27
CA ASN A 56 -0.90 -14.12 -21.69
C ASN A 56 -1.54 -12.73 -21.82
N ASN A 57 -2.82 -12.69 -22.20
CA ASN A 57 -3.55 -11.41 -22.36
C ASN A 57 -3.77 -10.68 -21.03
N ALA A 58 -3.86 -11.40 -19.90
CA ALA A 58 -4.01 -10.76 -18.59
C ALA A 58 -2.71 -10.03 -18.18
N ASP A 59 -1.55 -10.58 -18.52
CA ASP A 59 -0.25 -9.94 -18.25
C ASP A 59 -0.11 -8.62 -19.04
N ARG A 60 -0.62 -8.58 -20.29
CA ARG A 60 -0.63 -7.35 -21.11
C ARG A 60 -1.61 -6.33 -20.58
N ALA A 61 -2.85 -6.74 -20.25
CA ALA A 61 -3.83 -5.85 -19.64
C ALA A 61 -3.34 -5.26 -18.30
N LEU A 62 -2.61 -6.04 -17.51
CA LEU A 62 -1.95 -5.56 -16.29
C LEU A 62 -0.93 -4.44 -16.62
N SER A 63 -0.11 -4.64 -17.67
CA SER A 63 0.87 -3.63 -18.12
C SER A 63 0.20 -2.32 -18.52
N ASP A 64 -0.91 -2.38 -19.27
CA ASP A 64 -1.67 -1.20 -19.70
C ASP A 64 -2.21 -0.41 -18.51
N HIS A 65 -2.88 -1.09 -17.56
CA HIS A 65 -3.41 -0.46 -16.34
C HIS A 65 -2.30 0.12 -15.45
N LEU A 66 -1.18 -0.60 -15.33
CA LEU A 66 -0.03 -0.13 -14.57
C LEU A 66 0.59 1.12 -15.22
N THR A 67 0.69 1.14 -16.55
CA THR A 67 1.16 2.31 -17.31
C THR A 67 0.31 3.55 -16.99
N GLN A 68 -1.00 3.41 -16.98
CA GLN A 68 -1.90 4.50 -16.62
C GLN A 68 -1.67 4.99 -15.18
N LYS A 69 -1.64 4.07 -14.20
CA LYS A 69 -1.44 4.41 -12.79
C LYS A 69 -0.08 5.10 -12.54
N ILE A 70 0.97 4.61 -13.18
CA ILE A 70 2.31 5.22 -13.08
C ILE A 70 2.31 6.61 -13.75
N GLY A 71 1.69 6.76 -14.91
CA GLY A 71 1.57 8.05 -15.59
C GLY A 71 0.86 9.09 -14.73
N ASP A 72 -0.26 8.72 -14.09
CA ASP A 72 -0.99 9.59 -13.17
C ASP A 72 -0.12 9.99 -11.96
N LEU A 73 0.67 9.05 -11.42
CA LEU A 73 1.58 9.31 -10.31
C LEU A 73 2.69 10.29 -10.70
N GLN A 74 3.36 10.06 -11.84
CA GLN A 74 4.42 10.92 -12.34
C GLN A 74 3.89 12.34 -12.66
N MET A 75 2.71 12.43 -13.26
CA MET A 75 2.04 13.71 -13.53
C MET A 75 1.74 14.46 -12.23
N ARG A 76 1.30 13.76 -11.18
CA ARG A 76 1.02 14.34 -9.86
C ARG A 76 2.24 14.98 -9.20
N PHE A 77 3.42 14.38 -9.38
CA PHE A 77 4.67 14.88 -8.80
C PHE A 77 5.47 15.78 -9.77
N GLY A 78 5.13 15.78 -11.05
CA GLY A 78 5.82 16.58 -12.07
C GLY A 78 7.25 16.11 -12.38
N VAL A 79 7.59 14.85 -12.05
CA VAL A 79 8.91 14.25 -12.28
C VAL A 79 8.77 12.99 -13.10
N TYR A 80 9.50 12.92 -14.20
CA TYR A 80 9.42 11.86 -15.21
C TYR A 80 10.79 11.21 -15.38
N PRO A 81 11.08 10.11 -14.68
CA PRO A 81 12.34 9.39 -14.86
C PRO A 81 12.52 8.89 -16.29
N ASP A 82 13.75 9.08 -16.82
CA ASP A 82 14.12 8.59 -18.15
C ASP A 82 14.37 7.08 -18.17
N THR A 83 14.64 6.50 -17.00
CA THR A 83 14.86 5.06 -16.82
C THR A 83 13.54 4.34 -16.59
N LYS A 84 13.47 3.08 -17.05
CA LYS A 84 12.32 2.20 -16.83
C LYS A 84 12.63 1.22 -15.71
N VAL A 85 11.65 0.97 -14.84
CA VAL A 85 11.77 -0.09 -13.85
C VAL A 85 11.52 -1.45 -14.49
N LYS A 86 12.27 -2.47 -14.08
CA LYS A 86 12.01 -3.88 -14.45
C LYS A 86 11.08 -4.51 -13.44
N ILE A 87 10.03 -5.17 -13.92
CA ILE A 87 9.03 -5.84 -13.08
C ILE A 87 8.96 -7.30 -13.50
N TYR A 88 9.15 -8.21 -12.55
CA TYR A 88 9.15 -9.65 -12.76
C TYR A 88 7.95 -10.29 -12.09
N ILE A 89 7.03 -10.85 -12.89
CA ILE A 89 5.89 -11.64 -12.40
C ILE A 89 6.35 -13.08 -12.21
N ILE A 90 6.32 -13.56 -10.97
CA ILE A 90 6.74 -14.89 -10.58
C ILE A 90 5.51 -15.77 -10.31
N TYR A 91 5.31 -16.77 -11.14
CA TYR A 91 4.19 -17.72 -11.02
C TYR A 91 4.51 -18.90 -10.11
N SER A 92 5.79 -19.13 -9.83
CA SER A 92 6.25 -20.21 -8.95
C SER A 92 6.47 -19.69 -7.54
N GLU A 93 5.69 -20.19 -6.57
CA GLU A 93 5.84 -19.84 -5.15
C GLU A 93 7.24 -20.15 -4.61
N SER A 94 7.79 -21.33 -5.00
CA SER A 94 9.14 -21.74 -4.57
C SER A 94 10.25 -20.84 -5.13
N GLU A 95 10.04 -20.25 -6.31
CA GLU A 95 10.97 -19.30 -6.92
C GLU A 95 10.86 -17.95 -6.20
N TYR A 96 9.65 -17.45 -5.98
CA TYR A 96 9.44 -16.21 -5.23
C TYR A 96 10.06 -16.26 -3.84
N GLN A 97 9.86 -17.36 -3.12
CA GLN A 97 10.45 -17.56 -1.79
C GLN A 97 11.98 -17.53 -1.82
N LYS A 98 12.63 -18.12 -2.84
CA LYS A 98 14.09 -18.04 -3.01
C LYS A 98 14.56 -16.61 -3.26
N LEU A 99 13.80 -15.81 -4.03
CA LEU A 99 14.13 -14.41 -4.35
C LEU A 99 13.93 -13.50 -3.13
N SER A 100 12.97 -13.78 -2.27
CA SER A 100 12.69 -13.01 -1.04
C SER A 100 13.53 -13.46 0.16
N GLN A 101 14.11 -14.66 0.11
CA GLN A 101 14.89 -15.23 1.20
C GLN A 101 16.13 -14.39 1.53
N GLY A 102 16.37 -14.16 2.82
CA GLY A 102 17.50 -13.36 3.31
C GLY A 102 17.32 -11.85 3.18
N LYS A 103 16.17 -11.38 2.69
CA LYS A 103 15.75 -9.98 2.74
C LYS A 103 15.12 -9.66 4.12
N ALA A 104 14.65 -8.43 4.32
CA ALA A 104 13.95 -8.10 5.58
C ALA A 104 12.74 -9.01 5.80
N ARG A 105 12.50 -9.42 7.06
CA ARG A 105 11.41 -10.35 7.41
C ARG A 105 10.05 -9.94 6.83
N ILE A 106 9.77 -8.63 6.78
CA ILE A 106 8.54 -8.09 6.19
C ILE A 106 8.40 -8.43 4.70
N VAL A 107 9.52 -8.47 3.97
CA VAL A 107 9.56 -8.81 2.54
C VAL A 107 9.22 -10.28 2.29
N GLU A 108 9.61 -11.18 3.20
CA GLU A 108 9.33 -12.62 3.09
C GLU A 108 7.81 -12.92 3.14
N PHE A 109 7.02 -12.04 3.77
CA PHE A 109 5.56 -12.15 3.88
C PHE A 109 4.80 -11.26 2.87
N SER A 110 5.51 -10.47 2.06
CA SER A 110 4.90 -9.60 1.06
C SER A 110 4.56 -10.35 -0.23
N ASP A 111 3.57 -9.86 -0.96
CA ASP A 111 3.20 -10.37 -2.28
C ASP A 111 4.03 -9.78 -3.41
N ALA A 112 4.75 -8.69 -3.14
CA ALA A 112 5.74 -8.09 -4.01
C ALA A 112 6.83 -7.40 -3.17
N PHE A 113 7.97 -7.11 -3.78
CA PHE A 113 9.01 -6.29 -3.19
C PHE A 113 9.86 -5.61 -4.26
N TYR A 114 10.34 -4.44 -3.94
CA TYR A 114 11.38 -3.74 -4.69
C TYR A 114 12.78 -4.15 -4.17
N SER A 115 13.68 -4.50 -5.07
CA SER A 115 15.09 -4.77 -4.78
C SER A 115 15.94 -3.57 -5.17
N GLY A 116 16.38 -2.79 -4.18
CA GLY A 116 17.21 -1.61 -4.41
C GLY A 116 18.57 -1.93 -5.05
N SER A 117 19.15 -3.11 -4.76
CA SER A 117 20.41 -3.56 -5.36
C SER A 117 20.29 -3.92 -6.84
N GLU A 118 19.14 -4.43 -7.25
CA GLU A 118 18.87 -4.87 -8.63
C GLU A 118 18.06 -3.82 -9.41
N LYS A 119 17.53 -2.81 -8.71
CA LYS A 119 16.60 -1.79 -9.23
C LYS A 119 15.41 -2.43 -9.97
N ALA A 120 14.88 -3.50 -9.39
CA ALA A 120 13.83 -4.30 -9.97
C ALA A 120 12.73 -4.64 -8.95
N ILE A 121 11.52 -4.83 -9.44
CA ILE A 121 10.36 -5.25 -8.65
C ILE A 121 10.09 -6.71 -8.94
N TYR A 122 9.90 -7.50 -7.90
CA TYR A 122 9.51 -8.90 -7.96
C TYR A 122 8.12 -9.05 -7.35
N THR A 123 7.21 -9.68 -8.07
CA THR A 123 5.86 -9.89 -7.59
C THR A 123 5.41 -11.31 -7.85
N ARG A 124 4.75 -11.94 -6.88
CA ARG A 124 4.13 -13.24 -7.12
C ARG A 124 2.77 -13.04 -7.77
N SER A 125 2.50 -13.88 -8.78
CA SER A 125 1.17 -13.93 -9.34
C SER A 125 0.23 -14.64 -8.38
N LYS A 126 -0.88 -13.99 -8.04
CA LYS A 126 -1.99 -14.58 -7.30
C LYS A 126 -3.28 -14.33 -8.07
N ASP A 127 -4.27 -15.19 -7.83
CA ASP A 127 -5.67 -14.94 -8.26
C ASP A 127 -6.27 -13.81 -7.41
N GLN A 128 -5.73 -12.61 -7.55
CA GLN A 128 -6.19 -11.41 -6.86
C GLN A 128 -7.07 -10.58 -7.78
N VAL A 129 -7.94 -9.77 -7.16
CA VAL A 129 -8.66 -8.72 -7.89
C VAL A 129 -7.62 -7.78 -8.51
N LEU A 130 -7.73 -7.50 -9.80
CA LEU A 130 -6.78 -6.68 -10.55
C LEU A 130 -6.46 -5.35 -9.86
N GLU A 131 -7.47 -4.69 -9.28
CA GLU A 131 -7.28 -3.41 -8.59
C GLU A 131 -6.37 -3.52 -7.37
N ASP A 132 -6.52 -4.57 -6.56
CA ASP A 132 -5.67 -4.78 -5.38
C ASP A 132 -4.24 -5.15 -5.77
N TYR A 133 -4.10 -5.91 -6.86
CA TYR A 133 -2.78 -6.24 -7.41
C TYR A 133 -2.07 -4.99 -7.96
N LEU A 134 -2.80 -4.09 -8.63
CA LEU A 134 -2.26 -2.81 -9.09
C LEU A 134 -1.82 -1.92 -7.92
N LYS A 135 -2.57 -1.88 -6.80
CA LYS A 135 -2.14 -1.15 -5.59
C LYS A 135 -0.80 -1.65 -5.06
N ILE A 136 -0.59 -2.97 -5.07
CA ILE A 136 0.68 -3.58 -4.65
C ILE A 136 1.81 -3.17 -5.60
N LEU A 137 1.62 -3.29 -6.92
CA LEU A 137 2.64 -2.92 -7.89
C LEU A 137 2.98 -1.43 -7.89
N VAL A 138 1.99 -0.56 -7.73
CA VAL A 138 2.20 0.89 -7.59
C VAL A 138 2.96 1.21 -6.30
N HIS A 139 2.71 0.48 -5.21
CA HIS A 139 3.46 0.60 -3.97
C HIS A 139 4.96 0.33 -4.20
N GLU A 140 5.29 -0.79 -4.83
CA GLU A 140 6.68 -1.15 -5.13
C GLU A 140 7.31 -0.20 -6.17
N TYR A 141 6.51 0.26 -7.14
CA TYR A 141 6.95 1.29 -8.08
C TYR A 141 7.37 2.58 -7.36
N ILE A 142 6.65 3.00 -6.34
CA ILE A 142 6.97 4.22 -5.58
C ILE A 142 8.30 4.06 -4.83
N HIS A 143 8.63 2.87 -4.32
CA HIS A 143 9.95 2.62 -3.74
C HIS A 143 11.07 2.83 -4.77
N TRP A 144 10.92 2.24 -5.96
CA TRP A 144 11.86 2.46 -7.06
C TRP A 144 11.94 3.96 -7.45
N TYR A 145 10.78 4.62 -7.57
CA TYR A 145 10.70 6.02 -7.94
C TYR A 145 11.43 6.95 -6.96
N ILE A 146 11.26 6.72 -5.67
CA ILE A 146 11.97 7.47 -4.63
C ILE A 146 13.48 7.19 -4.69
N ASP A 147 13.86 5.95 -4.87
CA ASP A 147 15.28 5.54 -4.98
C ASP A 147 15.95 6.14 -6.22
N GLU A 148 15.21 6.32 -7.31
CA GLU A 148 15.73 6.95 -8.53
C GLU A 148 15.93 8.46 -8.37
N LEU A 149 15.10 9.12 -7.57
CA LEU A 149 15.10 10.58 -7.42
C LEU A 149 15.94 11.08 -6.25
N PHE A 150 16.02 10.31 -5.17
CA PHE A 150 16.61 10.79 -3.92
C PHE A 150 17.87 10.01 -3.50
N ILE A 151 18.71 10.70 -2.72
CA ILE A 151 19.77 10.09 -1.94
C ILE A 151 19.36 10.19 -0.47
N GLY A 152 19.30 9.04 0.23
CA GLY A 152 19.09 8.98 1.67
C GLY A 152 17.67 9.39 2.12
N ALA A 153 16.66 9.09 1.32
CA ALA A 153 15.27 9.20 1.78
C ALA A 153 15.04 8.25 2.96
N PRO A 154 14.40 8.70 4.06
CA PRO A 154 14.17 7.84 5.21
C PRO A 154 13.09 6.81 4.93
N LEU A 155 13.15 5.66 5.62
CA LEU A 155 12.23 4.54 5.42
C LEU A 155 10.76 4.94 5.60
N TRP A 156 10.46 5.78 6.60
CA TRP A 156 9.09 6.27 6.79
C TRP A 156 8.56 7.07 5.58
N PHE A 157 9.45 7.75 4.84
CA PHE A 157 9.04 8.48 3.62
C PHE A 157 8.79 7.50 2.47
N HIS A 158 9.64 6.48 2.29
CA HIS A 158 9.42 5.42 1.33
C HIS A 158 8.07 4.75 1.57
N GLU A 159 7.83 4.25 2.78
CA GLU A 159 6.60 3.54 3.12
C GLU A 159 5.38 4.45 3.14
N GLY A 160 5.58 5.68 3.59
CA GLY A 160 4.51 6.68 3.64
C GLY A 160 3.99 7.06 2.26
N MET A 161 4.90 7.35 1.34
CA MET A 161 4.57 7.65 -0.05
C MET A 161 3.95 6.42 -0.74
N ALA A 162 4.59 5.26 -0.58
CA ALA A 162 4.12 4.02 -1.19
C ALA A 162 2.71 3.64 -0.70
N THR A 163 2.46 3.65 0.61
CA THR A 163 1.16 3.28 1.18
C THR A 163 0.06 4.30 0.87
N TYR A 164 0.39 5.60 0.90
CA TYR A 164 -0.60 6.65 0.69
C TYR A 164 -0.98 6.81 -0.78
N PHE A 165 0.00 6.86 -1.68
CA PHE A 165 -0.25 7.12 -3.11
C PHE A 165 -0.57 5.87 -3.95
N SER A 166 -0.49 4.67 -3.36
CA SER A 166 -1.06 3.44 -3.95
C SER A 166 -2.50 3.14 -3.52
N ASP A 167 -3.18 4.10 -2.86
CA ASP A 167 -4.55 3.96 -2.35
C ASP A 167 -4.75 2.77 -1.38
N GLN A 168 -3.72 2.46 -0.59
CA GLN A 168 -3.81 1.39 0.42
C GLN A 168 -4.43 1.84 1.75
N VAL A 169 -4.68 3.16 1.93
CA VAL A 169 -5.29 3.71 3.13
C VAL A 169 -6.77 4.01 2.88
N GLY A 170 -7.61 3.01 3.11
CA GLY A 170 -9.06 3.20 3.14
C GLY A 170 -9.58 3.73 4.49
N TYR A 171 -10.90 3.97 4.56
CA TYR A 171 -11.56 4.49 5.76
C TYR A 171 -11.32 3.64 7.01
N GLU A 172 -11.38 2.33 6.89
CA GLU A 172 -11.15 1.41 8.01
C GLU A 172 -9.73 1.56 8.58
N LYS A 173 -8.72 1.56 7.72
CA LYS A 173 -7.32 1.77 8.12
C LYS A 173 -7.11 3.15 8.75
N TYR A 174 -7.83 4.18 8.27
CA TYR A 174 -7.79 5.50 8.89
C TYR A 174 -8.36 5.48 10.31
N LEU A 175 -9.46 4.77 10.57
CA LEU A 175 -9.99 4.60 11.94
C LEU A 175 -8.99 3.86 12.84
N ILE A 176 -8.31 2.84 12.34
CA ILE A 176 -7.24 2.15 13.07
C ILE A 176 -6.12 3.15 13.43
N TYR A 177 -5.68 3.96 12.46
CA TYR A 177 -4.68 5.00 12.72
C TYR A 177 -5.12 5.98 13.83
N LEU A 178 -6.37 6.45 13.80
CA LEU A 178 -6.90 7.37 14.83
C LEU A 178 -6.87 6.71 16.22
N ARG A 179 -7.28 5.44 16.31
CA ARG A 179 -7.23 4.67 17.55
C ARG A 179 -5.79 4.51 18.06
N GLU A 180 -4.88 4.08 17.20
CA GLU A 180 -3.47 3.90 17.56
C GLU A 180 -2.82 5.23 17.98
N SER A 181 -3.17 6.32 17.31
CA SER A 181 -2.69 7.67 17.67
C SER A 181 -3.16 8.13 19.05
N LEU A 182 -4.28 7.60 19.55
CA LEU A 182 -4.78 7.85 20.90
C LEU A 182 -4.03 7.05 21.95
N ILE A 183 -3.80 5.74 21.68
CA ILE A 183 -3.19 4.80 22.62
C ILE A 183 -1.67 4.98 22.66
N ASN A 184 -1.05 5.10 21.49
CA ASN A 184 0.38 5.21 21.29
C ASN A 184 0.75 6.47 20.50
N PRO A 185 0.60 7.68 21.06
CA PRO A 185 0.81 8.93 20.32
C PRO A 185 2.25 9.15 19.84
N ASN A 186 3.20 8.38 20.33
CA ASN A 186 4.61 8.47 19.99
C ASN A 186 4.99 7.36 18.99
N SER A 187 4.35 7.33 17.82
CA SER A 187 4.95 6.63 16.68
C SER A 187 6.23 7.39 16.32
N ASP A 188 7.33 6.95 16.89
CA ASP A 188 8.64 7.59 16.68
C ASP A 188 9.14 7.23 15.29
N LEU A 189 8.61 7.92 14.28
CA LEU A 189 9.04 7.77 12.88
C LEU A 189 10.55 8.00 12.73
N PHE A 190 11.17 8.76 13.64
CA PHE A 190 12.59 9.01 13.61
C PHE A 190 13.40 7.74 13.97
N ARG A 191 12.97 6.99 14.99
CA ARG A 191 13.60 5.69 15.33
C ARG A 191 13.42 4.67 14.21
N LEU A 192 12.31 4.74 13.48
CA LEU A 192 11.97 3.87 12.36
C LEU A 192 12.48 4.43 11.00
N GLY A 193 13.31 5.47 11.03
CA GLY A 193 13.85 6.09 9.82
C GLY A 193 14.77 5.19 9.00
N HIS A 194 15.33 4.12 9.58
CA HIS A 194 16.32 3.26 8.94
C HIS A 194 16.05 1.76 9.06
N LYS A 195 15.08 1.34 9.89
CA LYS A 195 14.75 -0.07 10.11
C LYS A 195 13.26 -0.26 10.25
N TYR A 196 12.78 -1.37 9.72
CA TYR A 196 11.43 -1.85 9.99
C TYR A 196 11.28 -2.26 11.45
N PRO A 197 10.07 -2.16 12.03
CA PRO A 197 9.78 -2.75 13.32
C PRO A 197 10.08 -4.24 13.31
N GLU A 198 10.66 -4.75 14.40
CA GLU A 198 10.98 -6.17 14.53
C GLU A 198 9.73 -7.03 14.73
N GLU A 199 8.74 -6.48 15.45
CA GLU A 199 7.49 -7.18 15.74
C GLU A 199 6.46 -6.96 14.65
N GLN A 200 5.86 -8.03 14.15
CA GLN A 200 4.82 -8.00 13.13
C GLN A 200 3.60 -7.16 13.56
N ALA A 201 3.26 -7.16 14.86
CA ALA A 201 2.17 -6.36 15.39
C ALA A 201 2.35 -4.85 15.20
N ASP A 202 3.59 -4.39 15.06
CA ASP A 202 3.93 -2.98 14.88
C ASP A 202 3.96 -2.55 13.41
N TRP A 203 3.98 -3.48 12.46
CA TRP A 203 4.08 -3.17 11.04
C TRP A 203 2.91 -2.32 10.54
N GLN A 204 1.68 -2.70 10.86
CA GLN A 204 0.50 -1.94 10.45
C GLN A 204 0.54 -0.50 10.98
N ARG A 205 0.91 -0.32 12.25
CA ARG A 205 1.06 1.01 12.86
C ARG A 205 2.14 1.83 12.15
N PHE A 206 3.27 1.21 11.83
CA PHE A 206 4.36 1.86 11.11
C PHE A 206 3.92 2.34 9.73
N TYR A 207 3.30 1.49 8.92
CA TYR A 207 2.79 1.84 7.60
C TYR A 207 1.77 2.97 7.65
N LEU A 208 0.79 2.86 8.54
CA LEU A 208 -0.26 3.87 8.68
C LEU A 208 0.31 5.20 9.18
N SER A 209 1.21 5.19 10.15
CA SER A 209 1.86 6.43 10.64
C SER A 209 2.71 7.07 9.56
N SER A 210 3.45 6.29 8.78
CA SER A 210 4.24 6.75 7.64
C SER A 210 3.37 7.37 6.55
N ALA A 211 2.26 6.72 6.18
CA ALA A 211 1.29 7.23 5.23
C ALA A 211 0.65 8.55 5.68
N MET A 212 0.29 8.63 6.97
CA MET A 212 -0.27 9.86 7.53
C MET A 212 0.78 10.98 7.66
N ALA A 213 2.06 10.65 7.82
CA ALA A 213 3.13 11.65 7.78
C ALA A 213 3.33 12.22 6.36
N ALA A 214 3.30 11.37 5.33
CA ALA A 214 3.34 11.82 3.93
C ALA A 214 2.12 12.70 3.58
N ARG A 215 0.91 12.28 3.99
CA ARG A 215 -0.29 13.09 3.89
C ARG A 215 -0.17 14.42 4.62
N TYR A 216 0.37 14.43 5.84
CA TYR A 216 0.56 15.64 6.63
C TYR A 216 1.54 16.62 5.98
N MET A 217 2.60 16.11 5.29
CA MET A 217 3.48 16.94 4.47
C MET A 217 2.69 17.70 3.39
N GLN A 218 1.83 17.00 2.68
CA GLN A 218 1.03 17.56 1.58
C GLN A 218 -0.06 18.52 2.09
N ASP A 219 -0.89 18.06 3.04
CA ASP A 219 -2.10 18.78 3.45
C ASP A 219 -1.79 20.00 4.31
N ARG A 220 -0.76 19.92 5.16
CA ARG A 220 -0.42 20.99 6.09
C ARG A 220 0.48 22.05 5.50
N TYR A 221 1.26 21.66 4.49
CA TYR A 221 2.27 22.53 3.86
C TYR A 221 2.21 22.44 2.33
N PRO A 222 1.07 22.79 1.69
CA PRO A 222 0.88 22.58 0.24
C PRO A 222 1.92 23.30 -0.61
N ASP A 223 2.27 24.56 -0.28
CA ASP A 223 3.29 25.29 -1.02
C ASP A 223 4.69 24.68 -0.88
N ALA A 224 5.02 24.23 0.34
CA ALA A 224 6.29 23.54 0.59
C ALA A 224 6.33 22.18 -0.11
N TRP A 225 5.20 21.47 -0.19
CA TRP A 225 5.06 20.23 -0.92
C TRP A 225 5.30 20.44 -2.43
N GLN A 226 4.67 21.44 -3.00
CA GLN A 226 4.91 21.81 -4.41
C GLN A 226 6.37 22.16 -4.65
N GLY A 227 6.95 23.09 -3.85
CA GLY A 227 8.34 23.50 -3.97
C GLY A 227 9.34 22.36 -3.73
N PHE A 228 8.98 21.34 -2.93
CA PHE A 228 9.79 20.13 -2.74
C PHE A 228 9.89 19.34 -4.05
N TRP A 229 8.78 19.06 -4.71
CA TRP A 229 8.76 18.32 -5.98
C TRP A 229 9.34 19.10 -7.15
N GLU A 230 9.15 20.42 -7.20
CA GLU A 230 9.80 21.28 -8.19
C GLU A 230 11.34 21.23 -8.09
N ARG A 231 11.90 21.21 -6.86
CA ARG A 231 13.36 21.04 -6.64
C ARG A 231 13.85 19.69 -7.10
N VAL A 232 13.09 18.64 -6.81
CA VAL A 232 13.39 17.29 -7.26
C VAL A 232 13.40 17.22 -8.77
N ALA A 233 12.38 17.80 -9.43
CA ALA A 233 12.28 17.84 -10.89
C ALA A 233 13.44 18.62 -11.54
N LEU A 234 13.85 19.74 -10.93
CA LEU A 234 15.00 20.50 -11.41
C LEU A 234 16.30 19.68 -11.30
N SER A 235 16.58 19.13 -10.14
CA SER A 235 17.78 18.33 -9.91
C SER A 235 17.84 17.13 -10.85
N TYR A 236 16.71 16.44 -11.05
CA TYR A 236 16.64 15.27 -11.94
C TYR A 236 16.89 15.65 -13.41
N ARG A 237 16.33 16.78 -13.88
CA ARG A 237 16.59 17.31 -15.25
C ARG A 237 18.05 17.69 -15.47
N GLU A 238 18.78 18.05 -14.41
CA GLU A 238 20.22 18.30 -14.43
C GLU A 238 21.06 17.00 -14.37
N GLY A 239 20.40 15.83 -14.37
CA GLY A 239 21.05 14.52 -14.29
C GLY A 239 21.48 14.12 -12.87
N ASN A 240 20.97 14.80 -11.85
CA ASN A 240 21.38 14.59 -10.46
C ASN A 240 20.22 14.08 -9.57
N ARG A 241 20.53 13.13 -8.72
CA ARG A 241 19.67 12.77 -7.58
C ARG A 241 19.87 13.80 -6.47
N ILE A 242 18.78 14.27 -5.86
CA ILE A 242 18.86 15.23 -4.76
C ILE A 242 18.92 14.51 -3.40
N ARG A 243 19.69 15.04 -2.44
CA ARG A 243 19.60 14.55 -1.06
C ARG A 243 18.23 14.89 -0.48
N PHE A 244 17.56 13.90 0.09
CA PHE A 244 16.22 14.09 0.70
C PHE A 244 16.23 15.21 1.75
N SER A 245 17.24 15.23 2.64
CA SER A 245 17.40 16.27 3.68
C SER A 245 17.45 17.67 3.08
N ASP A 246 18.17 17.85 1.97
CA ASP A 246 18.37 19.16 1.36
C ASP A 246 17.09 19.63 0.66
N ALA A 247 16.42 18.74 -0.09
CA ALA A 247 15.12 19.03 -0.67
C ALA A 247 14.11 19.40 0.42
N PHE A 248 14.07 18.62 1.51
CA PHE A 248 13.13 18.83 2.60
C PHE A 248 13.37 20.16 3.32
N ILE A 249 14.58 20.41 3.83
CA ILE A 249 14.89 21.64 4.59
C ILE A 249 14.69 22.89 3.74
N ASN A 250 15.10 22.85 2.47
CA ASN A 250 14.98 24.00 1.58
C ASN A 250 13.53 24.32 1.21
N SER A 251 12.63 23.35 1.23
CA SER A 251 11.22 23.56 0.90
C SER A 251 10.37 23.84 2.14
N TYR A 252 10.50 23.02 3.17
CA TYR A 252 9.67 23.13 4.39
C TYR A 252 10.19 24.15 5.42
N ARG A 253 11.45 24.59 5.31
CA ARG A 253 12.11 25.54 6.22
C ARG A 253 12.08 25.11 7.69
N ILE A 254 11.99 23.81 7.92
CA ILE A 254 12.09 23.16 9.23
C ILE A 254 13.00 21.95 9.16
N THR A 255 13.53 21.53 10.29
CA THR A 255 14.30 20.29 10.36
C THR A 255 13.39 19.07 10.34
N LEU A 256 13.92 17.89 9.98
CA LEU A 256 13.16 16.63 10.09
C LEU A 256 12.73 16.36 11.53
N TRP A 257 13.54 16.75 12.51
CA TRP A 257 13.23 16.64 13.93
C TRP A 257 11.99 17.49 14.30
N ASP A 258 11.96 18.78 13.90
CA ASP A 258 10.81 19.65 14.12
C ASP A 258 9.56 19.14 13.43
N PHE A 259 9.70 18.61 12.21
CA PHE A 259 8.62 17.98 11.48
C PHE A 259 8.02 16.82 12.28
N HIS A 260 8.86 15.89 12.76
CA HIS A 260 8.41 14.74 13.55
C HIS A 260 7.70 15.18 14.85
N ALA A 261 8.24 16.19 15.54
CA ALA A 261 7.62 16.72 16.74
C ALA A 261 6.23 17.35 16.44
N ARG A 262 6.11 18.09 15.34
CA ARG A 262 4.83 18.69 14.89
C ARG A 262 3.83 17.64 14.45
N PHE A 263 4.30 16.64 13.70
CA PHE A 263 3.49 15.50 13.26
C PHE A 263 2.99 14.69 14.46
N GLY A 264 3.83 14.40 15.45
CA GLY A 264 3.42 13.70 16.67
C GLY A 264 2.32 14.44 17.43
N LYS A 265 2.41 15.79 17.57
CA LYS A 265 1.35 16.61 18.14
C LYS A 265 0.06 16.55 17.32
N HIS A 266 0.19 16.59 16.00
CA HIS A 266 -0.95 16.47 15.07
C HIS A 266 -1.61 15.10 15.20
N SER A 267 -0.83 14.02 15.16
CA SER A 267 -1.30 12.64 15.32
C SER A 267 -2.06 12.45 16.63
N LYS A 268 -1.51 12.94 17.75
CA LYS A 268 -2.20 12.92 19.05
C LYS A 268 -3.54 13.64 19.01
N ARG A 269 -3.60 14.82 18.37
CA ARG A 269 -4.86 15.56 18.20
C ARG A 269 -5.87 14.79 17.37
N GLN A 270 -5.43 14.10 16.32
CA GLN A 270 -6.27 13.22 15.50
C GLN A 270 -6.84 12.05 16.32
N GLY A 271 -6.05 11.49 17.24
CA GLY A 271 -6.54 10.47 18.16
C GLY A 271 -7.75 10.90 18.99
N TYR A 272 -7.84 12.16 19.42
CA TYR A 272 -9.04 12.66 20.12
C TYR A 272 -10.27 12.68 19.21
N LEU A 273 -10.12 12.86 17.90
CA LEU A 273 -11.23 12.78 16.95
C LEU A 273 -11.87 11.39 16.97
N TYR A 274 -11.07 10.33 17.17
CA TYR A 274 -11.60 8.97 17.35
C TYR A 274 -12.58 8.88 18.52
N LEU A 275 -12.27 9.50 19.66
CA LEU A 275 -13.18 9.52 20.82
C LEU A 275 -14.50 10.21 20.49
N VAL A 276 -14.47 11.32 19.75
CA VAL A 276 -15.67 12.01 19.33
C VAL A 276 -16.53 11.13 18.42
N ILE A 277 -15.92 10.44 17.45
CA ILE A 277 -16.62 9.53 16.55
C ILE A 277 -17.20 8.35 17.35
N ALA A 278 -16.41 7.72 18.23
CA ALA A 278 -16.85 6.60 19.05
C ALA A 278 -18.02 6.99 19.98
N PHE A 279 -17.94 8.15 20.62
CA PHE A 279 -19.00 8.65 21.50
C PHE A 279 -20.30 8.93 20.74
N ASN A 280 -20.23 9.59 19.58
CA ASN A 280 -21.41 9.81 18.74
C ASN A 280 -22.01 8.47 18.27
N SER A 281 -21.19 7.53 17.85
CA SER A 281 -21.65 6.19 17.44
C SER A 281 -22.38 5.47 18.59
N LEU A 282 -21.87 5.59 19.82
CA LEU A 282 -22.52 5.04 21.01
C LEU A 282 -23.88 5.69 21.28
N ILE A 283 -23.99 7.02 21.18
CA ILE A 283 -25.27 7.72 21.34
C ILE A 283 -26.29 7.20 20.31
N PHE A 284 -25.92 7.13 19.03
CA PHE A 284 -26.80 6.63 17.99
C PHE A 284 -27.21 5.17 18.22
N ALA A 285 -26.30 4.33 18.69
CA ALA A 285 -26.61 2.93 19.02
C ALA A 285 -27.59 2.81 20.20
N LEU A 286 -27.56 3.73 21.15
CA LEU A 286 -28.44 3.74 22.33
C LEU A 286 -29.83 4.34 22.05
N LEU A 287 -29.97 5.21 21.04
CA LEU A 287 -31.23 5.87 20.71
C LEU A 287 -32.43 4.91 20.56
N PRO A 288 -32.32 3.77 19.82
CA PRO A 288 -33.44 2.84 19.71
C PRO A 288 -33.91 2.26 21.05
N PHE A 289 -32.97 2.00 21.96
CA PHE A 289 -33.29 1.48 23.30
C PHE A 289 -34.02 2.52 24.14
N VAL A 290 -33.57 3.78 24.08
CA VAL A 290 -34.26 4.89 24.75
C VAL A 290 -35.67 5.08 24.21
N MET A 291 -35.84 5.04 22.88
CA MET A 291 -37.13 5.10 22.20
C MET A 291 -38.08 3.96 22.64
N LEU A 292 -37.55 2.74 22.74
CA LEU A 292 -38.32 1.59 23.22
C LEU A 292 -38.77 1.76 24.68
N ILE A 293 -37.90 2.26 25.55
CA ILE A 293 -38.23 2.55 26.95
C ILE A 293 -39.35 3.61 27.05
N ILE A 294 -39.21 4.70 26.29
CA ILE A 294 -40.22 5.77 26.23
C ILE A 294 -41.54 5.19 25.70
N ALA A 295 -41.53 4.44 24.63
CA ALA A 295 -42.71 3.82 24.03
C ALA A 295 -43.42 2.87 25.02
N ARG A 296 -42.64 2.04 25.76
CA ARG A 296 -43.17 1.14 26.80
C ARG A 296 -43.82 1.95 27.93
N LYS A 297 -43.16 2.99 28.45
CA LYS A 297 -43.73 3.88 29.49
C LYS A 297 -44.98 4.58 29.01
N ARG A 298 -45.03 5.06 27.77
CA ARG A 298 -46.22 5.68 27.18
C ARG A 298 -47.38 4.71 27.09
N ARG A 299 -47.14 3.46 26.61
CA ARG A 299 -48.17 2.41 26.56
C ARG A 299 -48.72 2.07 27.96
N GLN A 300 -47.85 2.00 28.97
CA GLN A 300 -48.31 1.75 30.34
C GLN A 300 -49.16 2.90 30.89
N ARG A 301 -48.79 4.17 30.63
CA ARG A 301 -49.60 5.36 31.04
C ARG A 301 -50.95 5.36 30.34
N LEU A 302 -51.02 5.03 29.02
CA LEU A 302 -52.25 4.95 28.27
C LEU A 302 -53.20 3.86 28.79
N LYS A 303 -52.69 2.72 29.27
CA LYS A 303 -53.47 1.64 29.88
C LYS A 303 -54.06 2.02 31.24
N ASN A 304 -53.43 2.96 31.94
CA ASN A 304 -53.87 3.42 33.26
C ASN A 304 -54.69 4.72 33.21
N LEU A 305 -55.01 5.21 32.03
CA LEU A 305 -55.98 6.31 31.88
C LEU A 305 -57.39 5.77 32.15
N PRO A 306 -58.22 6.44 32.96
CA PRO A 306 -59.63 6.09 33.12
C PRO A 306 -60.32 6.20 31.74
N ASP A 307 -61.28 5.29 31.50
CA ASP A 307 -62.12 5.37 30.29
C ASP A 307 -62.78 6.74 30.21
N LEU A 308 -62.61 7.39 29.07
CA LEU A 308 -63.31 8.65 28.84
C LEU A 308 -64.82 8.37 28.99
N PRO A 309 -65.58 9.19 29.77
CA PRO A 309 -67.02 9.06 29.83
C PRO A 309 -67.56 9.11 28.42
N LEU A 310 -68.35 8.08 28.08
CA LEU A 310 -69.06 8.06 26.81
C LEU A 310 -69.86 9.37 26.77
N VAL A 311 -69.55 10.23 25.82
CA VAL A 311 -70.43 11.38 25.50
C VAL A 311 -71.69 10.72 24.97
N GLU A 312 -72.78 10.76 25.81
CA GLU A 312 -74.12 10.41 25.31
C GLU A 312 -74.38 11.35 24.14
N GLU A 313 -74.45 10.78 22.97
CA GLU A 313 -74.90 11.53 21.78
C GLU A 313 -76.29 12.09 22.12
N PRO A 314 -76.50 13.41 22.01
CA PRO A 314 -77.83 13.96 22.22
C PRO A 314 -78.79 13.25 21.29
N GLU A 315 -79.85 12.61 21.91
CA GLU A 315 -80.94 12.02 21.12
C GLU A 315 -81.50 13.09 20.17
N PHE A 316 -81.20 12.93 18.91
CA PHE A 316 -81.75 13.78 17.87
C PHE A 316 -83.23 13.34 17.67
N THR A 317 -84.14 13.96 18.44
CA THR A 317 -85.56 13.89 18.21
C THR A 317 -85.87 14.73 16.96
N PRO A 318 -86.29 14.12 15.84
CA PRO A 318 -86.68 14.91 14.67
C PRO A 318 -87.98 15.66 15.04
N GLU A 319 -88.00 16.98 15.09
CA GLU A 319 -89.18 17.80 15.10
C GLU A 319 -89.92 17.52 13.76
N ILE A 320 -91.06 16.84 13.88
CA ILE A 320 -91.98 16.64 12.75
C ILE A 320 -92.63 18.03 12.54
N PRO A 321 -92.47 18.65 11.38
CA PRO A 321 -93.20 19.91 11.10
C PRO A 321 -94.69 19.64 11.04
N GLU A 322 -95.45 20.34 11.92
CA GLU A 322 -96.90 20.37 11.86
C GLU A 322 -97.35 20.93 10.49
N THR A 323 -98.15 20.12 9.77
CA THR A 323 -98.80 20.54 8.52
C THR A 323 -99.84 21.65 8.85
N PRO A 324 -99.78 22.83 8.20
CA PRO A 324 -100.85 23.78 8.37
C PRO A 324 -102.14 23.28 7.78
N ASP A 325 -103.23 23.28 8.66
CA ASP A 325 -104.60 22.99 8.29
C ASP A 325 -105.09 23.98 7.22
N SER A 326 -105.62 23.38 6.17
CA SER A 326 -106.35 24.07 5.10
C SER A 326 -107.73 24.41 5.51
N THR A 327 -108.04 25.68 5.62
CA THR A 327 -109.40 26.26 5.37
C THR A 327 -109.26 27.47 4.49
#